data_e691059d4b9fcd88109a588dadce8d05
#
_entry.id   e691059d4b9fcd88109a588dadce8d05
#
_cell.length_a   1.000
_cell.length_b   1.000
_cell.length_c   1.000
_cell.angle_alpha   90.00
_cell.angle_beta   90.00
_cell.angle_gamma   90.00
#
_symmetry.space_group_name_H-M   'P 1'
#
loop_
_entity.id
_entity.type
_entity.pdbx_description
1 polymer ?
#
loop_
_entity_poly.entity_id
_entity_poly.type
_entity_poly.pdbx_seq_one_letter_code
_entity_poly.pdbx_strand_id
1 'polypeptide(L)'
;MVENRPWLTFFSHLTVIVGVIIIAFPIWMTFVASTHDQATMLQSPVPLWPGTHLLENYRDVLVRGYEGRPGTVPLYVTLTNSLVMALGVAVGKILISIISAFAIVYFRFPLRMIFFWMIFVTLMLPVEVRIVPTYGVVANLGMLDSYAGLVIPLIASATATFLFRQFFLSVPDELTEAARVDGASPMRFFWDILLPMSRTSIAALFVIQFIYGWNQYLWPLLITTKESFYTIVMNVSRQANVVDATPSWNLLMAMAMLAMLPPVLVVMSMQRLFVRGLVETEK
;
A
#
# COMPACT_ATOMS: atom_id res chain seq x y z
N MET A 1 31.71 22.53 15.83
CA MET A 1 32.94 22.02 15.18
C MET A 1 32.60 20.65 14.60
N VAL A 2 32.54 20.51 13.28
CA VAL A 2 32.38 19.21 12.62
C VAL A 2 33.78 18.59 12.60
N GLU A 3 34.04 17.64 13.50
CA GLU A 3 35.30 16.87 13.46
C GLU A 3 35.30 15.99 12.20
N ASN A 4 36.18 16.32 11.29
CA ASN A 4 36.41 15.51 10.08
C ASN A 4 37.14 14.22 10.49
N ARG A 5 36.38 13.13 10.72
CA ARG A 5 36.95 11.80 11.04
C ARG A 5 36.81 10.89 9.81
N PRO A 6 37.74 10.91 8.85
CA PRO A 6 37.61 10.23 7.57
C PRO A 6 37.42 8.71 7.72
N TRP A 7 38.04 8.09 8.71
CA TRP A 7 37.88 6.66 8.98
C TRP A 7 36.49 6.28 9.47
N LEU A 8 35.87 7.09 10.34
CA LEU A 8 34.51 6.85 10.79
C LEU A 8 33.54 7.01 9.63
N THR A 9 33.72 8.02 8.78
CA THR A 9 32.94 8.25 7.58
C THR A 9 33.06 7.06 6.62
N PHE A 10 34.29 6.56 6.41
CA PHE A 10 34.52 5.38 5.57
C PHE A 10 33.78 4.13 6.09
N PHE A 11 33.93 3.81 7.38
CA PHE A 11 33.28 2.65 7.97
C PHE A 11 31.74 2.79 7.98
N SER A 12 31.22 4.00 8.21
CA SER A 12 29.77 4.26 8.12
C SER A 12 29.24 4.00 6.71
N HIS A 13 29.91 4.49 5.67
CA HIS A 13 29.52 4.23 4.29
C HIS A 13 29.66 2.74 3.93
N LEU A 14 30.73 2.09 4.35
CA LEU A 14 30.94 0.66 4.13
C LEU A 14 29.80 -0.16 4.75
N THR A 15 29.42 0.14 6.00
CA THR A 15 28.31 -0.53 6.70
C THR A 15 27.00 -0.35 5.94
N VAL A 16 26.70 0.87 5.48
CA VAL A 16 25.50 1.15 4.69
C VAL A 16 25.52 0.40 3.37
N ILE A 17 26.64 0.41 2.64
CA ILE A 17 26.78 -0.29 1.35
C ILE A 17 26.58 -1.80 1.54
N VAL A 18 27.24 -2.40 2.53
CA VAL A 18 27.06 -3.83 2.84
C VAL A 18 25.60 -4.14 3.19
N GLY A 19 24.96 -3.31 4.00
CA GLY A 19 23.54 -3.45 4.32
C GLY A 19 22.64 -3.40 3.07
N VAL A 20 22.90 -2.44 2.17
CA VAL A 20 22.18 -2.33 0.89
C VAL A 20 22.37 -3.58 0.03
N ILE A 21 23.60 -4.08 -0.09
CA ILE A 21 23.89 -5.31 -0.87
C ILE A 21 23.13 -6.50 -0.30
N ILE A 22 23.14 -6.69 1.03
CA ILE A 22 22.43 -7.80 1.68
C ILE A 22 20.93 -7.73 1.40
N ILE A 23 20.33 -6.54 1.51
CA ILE A 23 18.88 -6.34 1.26
C ILE A 23 18.53 -6.46 -0.23
N ALA A 24 19.41 -5.99 -1.12
CA ALA A 24 19.20 -6.04 -2.56
C ALA A 24 19.41 -7.46 -3.14
N PHE A 25 20.19 -8.31 -2.48
CA PHE A 25 20.54 -9.64 -2.98
C PHE A 25 19.31 -10.54 -3.27
N PRO A 26 18.32 -10.68 -2.40
CA PRO A 26 17.11 -11.45 -2.72
C PRO A 26 16.34 -10.89 -3.94
N ILE A 27 16.29 -9.57 -4.09
CA ILE A 27 15.65 -8.92 -5.24
C ILE A 27 16.42 -9.21 -6.52
N TRP A 28 17.76 -9.14 -6.46
CA TRP A 28 18.63 -9.53 -7.56
C TRP A 28 18.42 -10.98 -7.97
N MET A 29 18.37 -11.90 -7.01
CA MET A 29 18.14 -13.33 -7.29
C MET A 29 16.76 -13.58 -7.89
N THR A 30 15.72 -12.87 -7.42
CA THR A 30 14.38 -12.93 -8.02
C THR A 30 14.41 -12.43 -9.47
N PHE A 31 15.11 -11.32 -9.73
CA PHE A 31 15.30 -10.81 -11.09
C PHE A 31 16.05 -11.83 -11.97
N VAL A 32 17.18 -12.36 -11.52
CA VAL A 32 17.97 -13.35 -12.27
C VAL A 32 17.11 -14.58 -12.58
N ALA A 33 16.42 -15.13 -11.57
CA ALA A 33 15.55 -16.29 -11.75
C ALA A 33 14.41 -16.02 -12.78
N SER A 34 13.89 -14.81 -12.84
CA SER A 34 12.85 -14.41 -13.81
C SER A 34 13.34 -14.38 -15.26
N THR A 35 14.65 -14.44 -15.49
CA THR A 35 15.27 -14.37 -16.82
C THR A 35 15.70 -15.72 -17.39
N HIS A 36 15.52 -16.79 -16.62
CA HIS A 36 15.86 -18.16 -17.03
C HIS A 36 14.63 -18.97 -17.44
N ASP A 37 14.86 -20.13 -18.02
CA ASP A 37 13.83 -21.14 -18.25
C ASP A 37 13.60 -22.02 -17.01
N GLN A 38 12.50 -22.76 -17.00
CA GLN A 38 12.14 -23.65 -15.88
C GLN A 38 13.18 -24.75 -15.65
N ALA A 39 13.77 -25.31 -16.72
CA ALA A 39 14.74 -26.40 -16.60
C ALA A 39 16.01 -25.95 -15.85
N THR A 40 16.49 -24.75 -16.13
CA THR A 40 17.62 -24.14 -15.44
C THR A 40 17.30 -23.84 -13.97
N MET A 41 16.07 -23.41 -13.66
CA MET A 41 15.67 -23.13 -12.28
C MET A 41 15.55 -24.36 -11.39
N LEU A 42 15.41 -25.55 -11.97
CA LEU A 42 15.38 -26.82 -11.24
C LEU A 42 16.78 -27.41 -11.00
N GLN A 43 17.83 -26.81 -11.56
CA GLN A 43 19.21 -27.25 -11.38
C GLN A 43 19.88 -26.58 -10.18
N SER A 44 20.89 -27.22 -9.62
CA SER A 44 21.72 -26.66 -8.55
C SER A 44 23.17 -26.63 -8.99
N PRO A 45 23.91 -25.55 -8.79
CA PRO A 45 23.51 -24.29 -8.14
C PRO A 45 22.66 -23.39 -9.04
N VAL A 46 21.79 -22.57 -8.43
CA VAL A 46 21.00 -21.56 -9.16
C VAL A 46 21.94 -20.50 -9.76
N PRO A 47 21.76 -20.09 -11.03
CA PRO A 47 22.58 -19.07 -11.67
C PRO A 47 22.54 -17.73 -10.91
N LEU A 48 23.70 -17.03 -10.89
CA LEU A 48 23.81 -15.71 -10.26
C LEU A 48 23.71 -14.55 -11.28
N TRP A 49 23.70 -14.86 -12.57
CA TRP A 49 23.68 -13.89 -13.67
C TRP A 49 22.44 -14.06 -14.53
N PRO A 50 21.90 -12.98 -15.13
CA PRO A 50 20.70 -13.05 -15.96
C PRO A 50 20.84 -14.00 -17.15
N GLY A 51 19.75 -14.70 -17.48
CA GLY A 51 19.61 -15.55 -18.65
C GLY A 51 19.02 -14.80 -19.85
N THR A 52 18.58 -15.55 -20.86
CA THR A 52 18.11 -15.02 -22.16
C THR A 52 16.59 -14.99 -22.32
N HIS A 53 15.81 -15.56 -21.39
CA HIS A 53 14.36 -15.71 -21.50
C HIS A 53 13.55 -14.56 -20.89
N LEU A 54 14.18 -13.42 -20.59
CA LEU A 54 13.53 -12.28 -19.95
C LEU A 54 12.26 -11.85 -20.69
N LEU A 55 12.36 -11.52 -21.98
CA LEU A 55 11.21 -11.00 -22.73
C LEU A 55 10.08 -12.01 -22.88
N GLU A 56 10.43 -13.28 -23.06
CA GLU A 56 9.48 -14.38 -23.19
C GLU A 56 8.69 -14.57 -21.88
N ASN A 57 9.38 -14.76 -20.75
CA ASN A 57 8.77 -14.96 -19.44
C ASN A 57 7.84 -13.80 -19.06
N TYR A 58 8.29 -12.55 -19.25
CA TYR A 58 7.50 -11.37 -18.88
C TYR A 58 6.28 -11.19 -19.79
N ARG A 59 6.41 -11.47 -21.11
CA ARG A 59 5.28 -11.45 -22.04
C ARG A 59 4.26 -12.52 -21.70
N ASP A 60 4.72 -13.74 -21.44
CA ASP A 60 3.85 -14.87 -21.14
C ASP A 60 3.05 -14.61 -19.86
N VAL A 61 3.70 -14.17 -18.80
CA VAL A 61 3.05 -13.81 -17.55
C VAL A 61 2.03 -12.66 -17.73
N LEU A 62 2.39 -11.61 -18.47
CA LEU A 62 1.53 -10.45 -18.65
C LEU A 62 0.26 -10.77 -19.45
N VAL A 63 0.39 -11.53 -20.54
CA VAL A 63 -0.68 -11.67 -21.55
C VAL A 63 -1.37 -13.02 -21.47
N ARG A 64 -0.61 -14.11 -21.31
CA ARG A 64 -1.16 -15.48 -21.32
C ARG A 64 -1.53 -15.99 -19.95
N GLY A 65 -1.01 -15.35 -18.89
CA GLY A 65 -1.09 -15.85 -17.54
C GLY A 65 -0.07 -16.94 -17.29
N TYR A 66 -0.29 -17.74 -16.24
CA TYR A 66 0.62 -18.82 -15.88
C TYR A 66 0.34 -20.05 -16.73
N GLU A 67 1.15 -20.28 -17.76
CA GLU A 67 0.89 -21.28 -18.82
C GLU A 67 0.55 -22.69 -18.32
N GLY A 68 -0.42 -23.30 -19.02
CA GLY A 68 -0.72 -24.73 -18.94
C GLY A 68 -1.68 -25.16 -17.84
N ARG A 69 -2.30 -24.21 -17.12
CA ARG A 69 -3.29 -24.54 -16.08
C ARG A 69 -4.64 -23.89 -16.37
N PRO A 70 -5.72 -24.69 -16.35
CA PRO A 70 -7.07 -24.12 -16.41
C PRO A 70 -7.26 -23.10 -15.28
N GLY A 71 -7.81 -21.94 -15.60
CA GLY A 71 -8.16 -20.96 -14.60
C GLY A 71 -7.09 -19.92 -14.26
N THR A 72 -6.03 -19.77 -15.05
CA THR A 72 -5.05 -18.71 -14.83
C THR A 72 -5.43 -17.42 -15.56
N VAL A 73 -5.50 -16.35 -14.80
CA VAL A 73 -5.82 -15.01 -15.31
C VAL A 73 -4.53 -14.30 -15.72
N PRO A 74 -4.50 -13.60 -16.87
CA PRO A 74 -3.37 -12.76 -17.24
C PRO A 74 -3.00 -11.78 -16.14
N LEU A 75 -1.69 -11.58 -15.95
CA LEU A 75 -1.21 -10.76 -14.83
C LEU A 75 -1.70 -9.30 -14.89
N TYR A 76 -1.91 -8.76 -16.11
CA TYR A 76 -2.45 -7.40 -16.24
C TYR A 76 -3.81 -7.22 -15.55
N VAL A 77 -4.66 -8.28 -15.50
CA VAL A 77 -5.95 -8.24 -14.79
C VAL A 77 -5.74 -8.13 -13.29
N THR A 78 -4.88 -8.98 -12.72
CA THR A 78 -4.63 -8.98 -11.28
C THR A 78 -3.84 -7.74 -10.82
N LEU A 79 -2.96 -7.20 -11.68
CA LEU A 79 -2.31 -5.89 -11.45
C LEU A 79 -3.34 -4.76 -11.43
N THR A 80 -4.27 -4.75 -12.38
CA THR A 80 -5.35 -3.74 -12.44
C THR A 80 -6.24 -3.83 -11.23
N ASN A 81 -6.66 -5.03 -10.82
CA ASN A 81 -7.47 -5.23 -9.61
C ASN A 81 -6.75 -4.73 -8.35
N SER A 82 -5.47 -5.04 -8.20
CA SER A 82 -4.67 -4.53 -7.09
C SER A 82 -4.51 -3.03 -7.13
N LEU A 83 -4.34 -2.43 -8.31
CA LEU A 83 -4.23 -1.00 -8.46
C LEU A 83 -5.53 -0.28 -8.08
N VAL A 84 -6.67 -0.77 -8.57
CA VAL A 84 -8.00 -0.25 -8.20
C VAL A 84 -8.24 -0.39 -6.70
N MET A 85 -7.92 -1.53 -6.12
CA MET A 85 -8.05 -1.76 -4.68
C MET A 85 -7.13 -0.84 -3.88
N ALA A 86 -5.84 -0.76 -4.21
CA ALA A 86 -4.87 0.06 -3.47
C ALA A 86 -5.20 1.56 -3.54
N LEU A 87 -5.54 2.06 -4.73
CA LEU A 87 -5.96 3.45 -4.90
C LEU A 87 -7.30 3.73 -4.20
N GLY A 88 -8.29 2.87 -4.37
CA GLY A 88 -9.60 3.00 -3.72
C GLY A 88 -9.49 3.03 -2.20
N VAL A 89 -8.69 2.12 -1.63
CA VAL A 89 -8.45 2.07 -0.18
C VAL A 89 -7.67 3.30 0.29
N ALA A 90 -6.60 3.71 -0.39
CA ALA A 90 -5.79 4.86 0.00
C ALA A 90 -6.60 6.17 -0.04
N VAL A 91 -7.26 6.43 -1.17
CA VAL A 91 -8.07 7.64 -1.36
C VAL A 91 -9.27 7.64 -0.42
N GLY A 92 -9.99 6.51 -0.33
CA GLY A 92 -11.17 6.39 0.56
C GLY A 92 -10.83 6.62 2.03
N LYS A 93 -9.74 6.02 2.53
CA LYS A 93 -9.25 6.25 3.89
C LYS A 93 -8.89 7.71 4.15
N ILE A 94 -8.16 8.34 3.23
CA ILE A 94 -7.77 9.74 3.38
C ILE A 94 -9.00 10.65 3.40
N LEU A 95 -9.93 10.49 2.45
CA LEU A 95 -11.12 11.31 2.36
C LEU A 95 -11.99 11.23 3.62
N ILE A 96 -12.33 10.02 4.05
CA ILE A 96 -13.16 9.83 5.26
C ILE A 96 -12.43 10.37 6.49
N SER A 97 -11.14 10.10 6.63
CA SER A 97 -10.37 10.47 7.80
C SER A 97 -10.15 11.98 7.92
N ILE A 98 -9.85 12.67 6.82
CA ILE A 98 -9.63 14.12 6.85
C ILE A 98 -10.93 14.88 7.16
N ILE A 99 -12.07 14.44 6.60
CA ILE A 99 -13.38 15.02 6.89
C ILE A 99 -13.78 14.74 8.34
N SER A 100 -13.57 13.52 8.83
CA SER A 100 -13.85 13.17 10.23
C SER A 100 -13.00 13.96 11.21
N ALA A 101 -11.71 14.11 10.94
CA ALA A 101 -10.81 14.92 11.76
C ALA A 101 -11.21 16.40 11.74
N PHE A 102 -11.57 16.95 10.57
CA PHE A 102 -12.06 18.30 10.43
C PHE A 102 -13.32 18.55 11.28
N ALA A 103 -14.29 17.63 11.21
CA ALA A 103 -15.49 17.72 12.03
C ALA A 103 -15.18 17.68 13.53
N ILE A 104 -14.31 16.77 13.96
CA ILE A 104 -13.98 16.59 15.39
C ILE A 104 -13.20 17.80 15.96
N VAL A 105 -12.34 18.44 15.17
CA VAL A 105 -11.50 19.55 15.66
C VAL A 105 -12.22 20.88 15.60
N TYR A 106 -12.83 21.21 14.46
CA TYR A 106 -13.32 22.57 14.20
C TYR A 106 -14.81 22.78 14.48
N PHE A 107 -15.60 21.71 14.63
CA PHE A 107 -17.02 21.85 14.94
C PHE A 107 -17.31 21.49 16.40
N ARG A 108 -18.24 22.26 17.02
CA ARG A 108 -18.75 21.98 18.36
C ARG A 108 -20.09 21.26 18.24
N PHE A 109 -20.11 19.96 18.39
CA PHE A 109 -21.33 19.16 18.43
C PHE A 109 -21.34 18.26 19.67
N PRO A 110 -22.53 17.86 20.16
CA PRO A 110 -22.62 17.00 21.34
C PRO A 110 -21.93 15.66 21.08
N LEU A 111 -21.31 15.10 22.11
CA LEU A 111 -20.66 13.78 22.11
C LEU A 111 -19.46 13.66 21.16
N ARG A 112 -18.89 14.75 20.60
CA ARG A 112 -17.78 14.69 19.64
C ARG A 112 -16.59 13.85 20.12
N MET A 113 -16.27 13.93 21.42
CA MET A 113 -15.17 13.14 21.99
C MET A 113 -15.53 11.66 22.12
N ILE A 114 -16.79 11.32 22.34
CA ILE A 114 -17.26 9.94 22.35
C ILE A 114 -17.13 9.34 20.95
N PHE A 115 -17.53 10.04 19.90
CA PHE A 115 -17.32 9.61 18.52
C PHE A 115 -15.84 9.43 18.18
N PHE A 116 -14.97 10.35 18.63
CA PHE A 116 -13.54 10.20 18.46
C PHE A 116 -13.01 8.94 19.14
N TRP A 117 -13.36 8.73 20.41
CA TRP A 117 -12.92 7.55 21.15
C TRP A 117 -13.49 6.26 20.58
N MET A 118 -14.72 6.27 20.08
CA MET A 118 -15.33 5.14 19.40
C MET A 118 -14.54 4.75 18.14
N ILE A 119 -14.15 5.73 17.31
CA ILE A 119 -13.28 5.50 16.16
C ILE A 119 -11.92 4.95 16.64
N PHE A 120 -11.33 5.57 17.66
CA PHE A 120 -10.01 5.21 18.17
C PHE A 120 -9.95 3.79 18.73
N VAL A 121 -10.96 3.36 19.47
CA VAL A 121 -11.04 2.01 20.03
C VAL A 121 -11.05 0.93 18.94
N THR A 122 -11.51 1.24 17.71
CA THR A 122 -11.44 0.29 16.61
C THR A 122 -10.02 -0.08 16.20
N LEU A 123 -8.99 0.72 16.56
CA LEU A 123 -7.57 0.36 16.39
C LEU A 123 -7.16 -0.84 17.25
N MET A 124 -7.81 -1.01 18.39
CA MET A 124 -7.47 -2.09 19.32
C MET A 124 -8.02 -3.45 18.89
N LEU A 125 -8.95 -3.47 17.95
CA LEU A 125 -9.53 -4.71 17.43
C LEU A 125 -8.64 -5.28 16.31
N PRO A 126 -8.02 -6.45 16.52
CA PRO A 126 -7.28 -7.15 15.47
C PRO A 126 -8.15 -7.39 14.23
N VAL A 127 -7.55 -7.34 13.06
CA VAL A 127 -8.28 -7.56 11.78
C VAL A 127 -8.90 -8.96 11.76
N GLU A 128 -8.21 -9.92 12.33
CA GLU A 128 -8.60 -11.34 12.40
C GLU A 128 -9.93 -11.53 13.14
N VAL A 129 -10.18 -10.74 14.18
CA VAL A 129 -11.45 -10.83 14.96
C VAL A 129 -12.64 -10.30 14.18
N ARG A 130 -12.45 -9.25 13.38
CA ARG A 130 -13.55 -8.58 12.65
C ARG A 130 -13.75 -9.08 11.22
N ILE A 131 -12.83 -9.91 10.70
CA ILE A 131 -12.85 -10.28 9.29
C ILE A 131 -14.09 -11.13 8.95
N VAL A 132 -14.46 -12.09 9.79
CA VAL A 132 -15.63 -12.96 9.58
C VAL A 132 -16.95 -12.18 9.64
N PRO A 133 -17.22 -11.34 10.65
CA PRO A 133 -18.40 -10.48 10.64
C PRO A 133 -18.46 -9.54 9.43
N THR A 134 -17.31 -8.96 9.03
CA THR A 134 -17.24 -8.09 7.86
C THR A 134 -17.57 -8.84 6.57
N TYR A 135 -17.06 -10.07 6.41
CA TYR A 135 -17.43 -10.94 5.30
C TYR A 135 -18.95 -11.18 5.23
N GLY A 136 -19.58 -11.51 6.37
CA GLY A 136 -21.03 -11.73 6.43
C GLY A 136 -21.82 -10.51 5.94
N VAL A 137 -21.42 -9.30 6.35
CA VAL A 137 -22.06 -8.06 5.88
C VAL A 137 -21.87 -7.86 4.38
N VAL A 138 -20.65 -8.03 3.87
CA VAL A 138 -20.32 -7.88 2.45
C VAL A 138 -21.10 -8.90 1.59
N ALA A 139 -21.20 -10.14 2.06
CA ALA A 139 -21.97 -11.20 1.39
C ALA A 139 -23.47 -10.88 1.35
N ASN A 140 -24.05 -10.45 2.49
CA ASN A 140 -25.46 -10.08 2.58
C ASN A 140 -25.82 -8.85 1.72
N LEU A 141 -24.86 -7.95 1.48
CA LEU A 141 -25.04 -6.81 0.58
C LEU A 141 -24.79 -7.15 -0.90
N GLY A 142 -24.49 -8.41 -1.22
CA GLY A 142 -24.22 -8.84 -2.59
C GLY A 142 -22.94 -8.26 -3.19
N MET A 143 -21.96 -7.90 -2.36
CA MET A 143 -20.72 -7.25 -2.79
C MET A 143 -19.55 -8.23 -3.02
N LEU A 144 -19.78 -9.55 -2.95
CA LEU A 144 -18.75 -10.53 -3.31
C LEU A 144 -18.39 -10.38 -4.80
N ASP A 145 -17.16 -10.73 -5.15
CA ASP A 145 -16.63 -10.64 -6.51
C ASP A 145 -16.85 -9.25 -7.15
N SER A 146 -16.58 -8.18 -6.39
CA SER A 146 -16.75 -6.81 -6.86
C SER A 146 -15.65 -5.87 -6.31
N TYR A 147 -15.37 -4.79 -7.03
CA TYR A 147 -14.48 -3.73 -6.53
C TYR A 147 -15.04 -3.04 -5.29
N ALA A 148 -16.37 -2.93 -5.16
CA ALA A 148 -17.00 -2.40 -3.97
C ALA A 148 -16.67 -3.25 -2.73
N GLY A 149 -16.77 -4.57 -2.84
CA GLY A 149 -16.38 -5.50 -1.78
C GLY A 149 -14.90 -5.45 -1.44
N LEU A 150 -14.03 -5.27 -2.44
CA LEU A 150 -12.57 -5.14 -2.22
C LEU A 150 -12.20 -3.85 -1.47
N VAL A 151 -12.92 -2.75 -1.70
CA VAL A 151 -12.51 -1.40 -1.27
C VAL A 151 -13.29 -0.90 -0.06
N ILE A 152 -14.63 -0.89 -0.13
CA ILE A 152 -15.49 -0.20 0.86
C ILE A 152 -15.26 -0.67 2.30
N PRO A 153 -15.14 -1.96 2.61
CA PRO A 153 -14.93 -2.40 4.00
C PRO A 153 -13.59 -1.96 4.59
N LEU A 154 -12.62 -1.57 3.76
CA LEU A 154 -11.27 -1.20 4.15
C LEU A 154 -11.04 0.31 4.23
N ILE A 155 -11.97 1.18 3.77
CA ILE A 155 -11.76 2.62 3.74
C ILE A 155 -11.85 3.30 5.11
N ALA A 156 -12.41 2.67 6.13
CA ALA A 156 -12.40 3.18 7.49
C ALA A 156 -11.00 3.04 8.10
N SER A 157 -10.46 4.14 8.65
CA SER A 157 -9.12 4.15 9.26
C SER A 157 -9.05 5.06 10.48
N ALA A 158 -9.00 4.46 11.65
CA ALA A 158 -8.80 5.21 12.88
C ALA A 158 -7.40 5.84 12.95
N THR A 159 -6.35 5.16 12.44
CA THR A 159 -4.98 5.69 12.38
C THR A 159 -4.91 6.98 11.56
N ALA A 160 -5.50 6.98 10.35
CA ALA A 160 -5.48 8.17 9.50
C ALA A 160 -6.29 9.32 10.11
N THR A 161 -7.45 9.02 10.71
CA THR A 161 -8.27 10.04 11.43
C THR A 161 -7.50 10.62 12.62
N PHE A 162 -6.79 9.79 13.38
CA PHE A 162 -5.95 10.24 14.49
C PHE A 162 -4.82 11.16 14.01
N LEU A 163 -4.09 10.78 12.96
CA LEU A 163 -2.98 11.59 12.42
C LEU A 163 -3.46 12.93 11.88
N PHE A 164 -4.58 12.97 11.14
CA PHE A 164 -5.14 14.24 10.69
C PHE A 164 -5.64 15.09 11.86
N ARG A 165 -6.24 14.47 12.87
CA ARG A 165 -6.65 15.21 14.08
C ARG A 165 -5.45 15.84 14.79
N GLN A 166 -4.34 15.12 14.96
CA GLN A 166 -3.13 15.66 15.59
C GLN A 166 -2.55 16.81 14.76
N PHE A 167 -2.50 16.66 13.45
CA PHE A 167 -2.07 17.73 12.56
C PHE A 167 -3.00 18.95 12.68
N PHE A 168 -4.32 18.78 12.67
CA PHE A 168 -5.26 19.90 12.79
C PHE A 168 -5.21 20.61 14.13
N LEU A 169 -4.89 19.92 15.21
CA LEU A 169 -4.65 20.51 16.52
C LEU A 169 -3.34 21.29 16.61
N SER A 170 -2.39 21.07 15.69
CA SER A 170 -1.15 21.84 15.61
C SER A 170 -1.25 23.09 14.74
N VAL A 171 -2.37 23.27 14.02
CA VAL A 171 -2.63 24.48 13.23
C VAL A 171 -2.91 25.64 14.15
N PRO A 172 -2.22 26.79 14.02
CA PRO A 172 -2.42 27.96 14.87
C PRO A 172 -3.85 28.49 14.82
N ASP A 173 -4.42 28.84 15.98
CA ASP A 173 -5.78 29.37 16.10
C ASP A 173 -5.95 30.68 15.34
N GLU A 174 -4.89 31.48 15.21
CA GLU A 174 -4.85 32.74 14.47
C GLU A 174 -5.30 32.60 13.02
N LEU A 175 -4.98 31.47 12.38
CA LEU A 175 -5.44 31.21 11.00
C LEU A 175 -6.96 31.00 10.93
N THR A 176 -7.52 30.38 11.96
CA THR A 176 -8.98 30.19 12.05
C THR A 176 -9.68 31.49 12.34
N GLU A 177 -9.10 32.32 13.20
CA GLU A 177 -9.63 33.65 13.56
C GLU A 177 -9.56 34.61 12.36
N ALA A 178 -8.41 34.66 11.67
CA ALA A 178 -8.24 35.46 10.44
C ALA A 178 -9.28 35.08 9.37
N ALA A 179 -9.46 33.79 9.12
CA ALA A 179 -10.44 33.29 8.16
C ALA A 179 -11.89 33.72 8.53
N ARG A 180 -12.22 33.77 9.83
CA ARG A 180 -13.52 34.24 10.30
C ARG A 180 -13.70 35.76 10.13
N VAL A 181 -12.65 36.53 10.38
CA VAL A 181 -12.66 37.99 10.16
C VAL A 181 -12.87 38.30 8.67
N ASP A 182 -12.24 37.50 7.78
CA ASP A 182 -12.41 37.60 6.34
C ASP A 182 -13.76 37.06 5.83
N GLY A 183 -14.64 36.60 6.71
CA GLY A 183 -15.96 36.07 6.38
C GLY A 183 -15.93 34.71 5.66
N ALA A 184 -14.86 33.94 5.79
CA ALA A 184 -14.76 32.62 5.18
C ALA A 184 -15.69 31.63 5.90
N SER A 185 -16.45 30.87 5.11
CA SER A 185 -17.22 29.73 5.64
C SER A 185 -16.27 28.60 6.10
N PRO A 186 -16.73 27.70 6.99
CA PRO A 186 -15.91 26.56 7.42
C PRO A 186 -15.39 25.72 6.25
N MET A 187 -16.19 25.51 5.21
CA MET A 187 -15.78 24.75 4.03
C MET A 187 -14.75 25.53 3.19
N ARG A 188 -14.84 26.86 3.11
CA ARG A 188 -13.83 27.68 2.45
C ARG A 188 -12.49 27.62 3.21
N PHE A 189 -12.52 27.71 4.54
CA PHE A 189 -11.33 27.48 5.38
C PHE A 189 -10.72 26.11 5.15
N PHE A 190 -11.55 25.05 5.06
CA PHE A 190 -11.08 23.69 4.78
C PHE A 190 -10.35 23.59 3.42
N TRP A 191 -10.97 24.10 2.34
CA TRP A 191 -10.42 23.95 0.99
C TRP A 191 -9.23 24.88 0.72
N ASP A 192 -9.30 26.14 1.17
CA ASP A 192 -8.34 27.17 0.80
C ASP A 192 -7.12 27.20 1.74
N ILE A 193 -7.28 26.78 2.99
CA ILE A 193 -6.23 26.87 4.00
C ILE A 193 -5.82 25.48 4.49
N LEU A 194 -6.75 24.73 5.08
CA LEU A 194 -6.43 23.51 5.81
C LEU A 194 -5.95 22.38 4.89
N LEU A 195 -6.61 22.15 3.76
CA LEU A 195 -6.24 21.11 2.80
C LEU A 195 -4.89 21.37 2.13
N PRO A 196 -4.56 22.60 1.67
CA PRO A 196 -3.23 22.92 1.18
C PRO A 196 -2.12 22.72 2.22
N MET A 197 -2.35 23.07 3.49
CA MET A 197 -1.39 22.85 4.58
C MET A 197 -1.19 21.35 4.86
N SER A 198 -2.20 20.52 4.61
CA SER A 198 -2.17 19.07 4.85
C SER A 198 -1.44 18.27 3.78
N ARG A 199 -0.90 18.89 2.72
CA ARG A 199 -0.36 18.18 1.54
C ARG A 199 0.71 17.15 1.88
N THR A 200 1.63 17.48 2.78
CA THR A 200 2.70 16.57 3.23
C THR A 200 2.14 15.38 4.00
N SER A 201 1.21 15.62 4.93
CA SER A 201 0.53 14.56 5.69
C SER A 201 -0.33 13.67 4.78
N ILE A 202 -1.04 14.26 3.82
CA ILE A 202 -1.82 13.53 2.81
C ILE A 202 -0.90 12.64 1.97
N ALA A 203 0.23 13.17 1.50
CA ALA A 203 1.19 12.42 0.69
C ALA A 203 1.81 11.25 1.47
N ALA A 204 2.21 11.48 2.72
CA ALA A 204 2.74 10.44 3.59
C ALA A 204 1.71 9.33 3.85
N LEU A 205 0.48 9.71 4.20
CA LEU A 205 -0.61 8.75 4.39
C LEU A 205 -0.97 8.02 3.10
N PHE A 206 -0.95 8.68 1.95
CA PHE A 206 -1.23 8.04 0.67
C PHE A 206 -0.25 6.91 0.38
N VAL A 207 1.05 7.13 0.54
CA VAL A 207 2.07 6.08 0.33
C VAL A 207 1.81 4.89 1.27
N ILE A 208 1.61 5.16 2.57
CA ILE A 208 1.37 4.11 3.57
C ILE A 208 0.10 3.32 3.24
N GLN A 209 -1.00 4.01 2.92
CA GLN A 209 -2.28 3.36 2.66
C GLN A 209 -2.32 2.67 1.29
N PHE A 210 -1.59 3.18 0.30
CA PHE A 210 -1.43 2.51 -0.99
C PHE A 210 -0.70 1.18 -0.81
N ILE A 211 0.45 1.18 -0.12
CA ILE A 211 1.21 -0.04 0.17
C ILE A 211 0.37 -1.02 0.99
N TYR A 212 -0.40 -0.53 1.98
CA TYR A 212 -1.34 -1.34 2.74
C TYR A 212 -2.38 -2.01 1.84
N GLY A 213 -3.05 -1.24 0.96
CA GLY A 213 -4.06 -1.76 0.04
C GLY A 213 -3.48 -2.71 -1.00
N TRP A 214 -2.28 -2.43 -1.52
CA TRP A 214 -1.57 -3.27 -2.48
C TRP A 214 -1.21 -4.64 -1.91
N ASN A 215 -0.72 -4.69 -0.69
CA ASN A 215 -0.26 -5.92 -0.03
C ASN A 215 -1.39 -6.73 0.61
N GLN A 216 -2.65 -6.37 0.40
CA GLN A 216 -3.78 -7.14 0.93
C GLN A 216 -3.82 -8.53 0.29
N TYR A 217 -3.85 -9.56 1.15
CA TYR A 217 -3.94 -10.96 0.77
C TYR A 217 -5.23 -11.60 1.32
N LEU A 218 -5.38 -11.56 2.64
CA LEU A 218 -6.43 -12.29 3.35
C LEU A 218 -7.84 -11.81 2.97
N TRP A 219 -8.03 -10.49 2.87
CA TRP A 219 -9.32 -9.92 2.51
C TRP A 219 -9.77 -10.29 1.08
N PRO A 220 -8.96 -10.06 0.03
CA PRO A 220 -9.29 -10.55 -1.31
C PRO A 220 -9.53 -12.06 -1.37
N LEU A 221 -8.71 -12.84 -0.67
CA LEU A 221 -8.84 -14.31 -0.63
C LEU A 221 -10.23 -14.78 -0.16
N LEU A 222 -10.83 -14.06 0.78
CA LEU A 222 -12.13 -14.42 1.35
C LEU A 222 -13.30 -13.99 0.46
N ILE A 223 -13.21 -12.80 -0.16
CA ILE A 223 -14.38 -12.20 -0.84
C ILE A 223 -14.39 -12.40 -2.34
N THR A 224 -13.29 -12.91 -2.94
CA THR A 224 -13.23 -13.15 -4.38
C THR A 224 -13.21 -14.66 -4.67
N THR A 225 -14.23 -15.13 -5.34
CA THR A 225 -14.34 -16.51 -5.83
C THR A 225 -14.04 -16.60 -7.32
N LYS A 226 -14.27 -15.50 -8.06
CA LYS A 226 -13.98 -15.40 -9.50
C LYS A 226 -12.55 -14.93 -9.71
N GLU A 227 -11.80 -15.65 -10.54
CA GLU A 227 -10.41 -15.35 -10.88
C GLU A 227 -10.22 -13.95 -11.48
N SER A 228 -11.23 -13.43 -12.19
CA SER A 228 -11.23 -12.08 -12.75
C SER A 228 -11.13 -10.96 -11.70
N PHE A 229 -11.37 -11.26 -10.42
CA PHE A 229 -11.24 -10.32 -9.30
C PHE A 229 -10.01 -10.59 -8.42
N TYR A 230 -9.18 -11.59 -8.75
CA TYR A 230 -7.98 -11.85 -7.96
C TYR A 230 -7.03 -10.68 -7.98
N THR A 231 -6.44 -10.39 -6.82
CA THR A 231 -5.38 -9.39 -6.67
C THR A 231 -4.01 -10.03 -6.95
N ILE A 232 -3.00 -9.19 -7.22
CA ILE A 232 -1.66 -9.68 -7.58
C ILE A 232 -1.03 -10.52 -6.47
N VAL A 233 -1.10 -10.08 -5.21
CA VAL A 233 -0.52 -10.81 -4.07
C VAL A 233 -1.20 -12.16 -3.88
N MET A 234 -2.52 -12.20 -4.00
CA MET A 234 -3.29 -13.45 -3.95
C MET A 234 -2.92 -14.39 -5.09
N ASN A 235 -2.78 -13.87 -6.32
CA ASN A 235 -2.41 -14.67 -7.48
C ASN A 235 -0.99 -15.26 -7.34
N VAL A 236 0.00 -14.44 -6.98
CA VAL A 236 1.38 -14.90 -6.72
C VAL A 236 1.39 -15.99 -5.64
N SER A 237 0.68 -15.78 -4.53
CA SER A 237 0.60 -16.77 -3.45
C SER A 237 -0.03 -18.10 -3.90
N ARG A 238 -1.09 -18.04 -4.72
CA ARG A 238 -1.71 -19.25 -5.26
C ARG A 238 -0.78 -20.03 -6.19
N GLN A 239 -0.04 -19.31 -7.04
CA GLN A 239 0.93 -19.94 -7.95
C GLN A 239 2.15 -20.53 -7.22
N ALA A 240 2.55 -19.93 -6.11
CA ALA A 240 3.62 -20.46 -5.27
C ALA A 240 3.22 -21.73 -4.51
N ASN A 241 1.93 -21.88 -4.15
CA ASN A 241 1.41 -22.96 -3.32
C ASN A 241 0.54 -23.96 -4.11
N VAL A 242 0.96 -24.29 -5.31
CA VAL A 242 0.21 -25.28 -6.11
C VAL A 242 0.36 -26.68 -5.52
N VAL A 243 -0.77 -27.36 -5.31
CA VAL A 243 -0.83 -28.72 -4.86
C VAL A 243 -0.55 -29.64 -6.06
N ASP A 244 0.22 -30.70 -5.87
CA ASP A 244 0.53 -31.76 -6.83
C ASP A 244 1.30 -31.37 -8.10
N ALA A 245 1.95 -30.18 -8.10
CA ALA A 245 2.84 -29.79 -9.20
C ALA A 245 3.98 -28.88 -8.72
N THR A 246 5.11 -28.93 -9.41
CA THR A 246 6.20 -27.99 -9.20
C THR A 246 5.82 -26.61 -9.78
N PRO A 247 5.93 -25.51 -9.01
CA PRO A 247 5.75 -24.18 -9.56
C PRO A 247 6.71 -23.90 -10.71
N SER A 248 6.28 -23.15 -11.71
CA SER A 248 7.21 -22.61 -12.72
C SER A 248 7.93 -21.41 -12.11
N TRP A 249 9.07 -21.69 -11.50
CA TRP A 249 9.81 -20.70 -10.69
C TRP A 249 10.20 -19.47 -11.49
N ASN A 250 10.58 -19.62 -12.75
CA ASN A 250 10.92 -18.51 -13.65
C ASN A 250 9.73 -17.56 -13.85
N LEU A 251 8.54 -18.08 -14.13
CA LEU A 251 7.33 -17.27 -14.31
C LEU A 251 6.85 -16.66 -12.97
N LEU A 252 6.95 -17.43 -11.89
CA LEU A 252 6.61 -16.92 -10.55
C LEU A 252 7.50 -15.75 -10.15
N MET A 253 8.81 -15.83 -10.42
CA MET A 253 9.75 -14.74 -10.14
C MET A 253 9.50 -13.53 -11.06
N ALA A 254 9.12 -13.75 -12.33
CA ALA A 254 8.68 -12.67 -13.22
C ALA A 254 7.41 -11.96 -12.70
N MET A 255 6.43 -12.73 -12.21
CA MET A 255 5.23 -12.17 -11.55
C MET A 255 5.60 -11.35 -10.31
N ALA A 256 6.50 -11.86 -9.47
CA ALA A 256 6.94 -11.16 -8.27
C ALA A 256 7.64 -9.84 -8.60
N MET A 257 8.52 -9.82 -9.61
CA MET A 257 9.19 -8.61 -10.09
C MET A 257 8.18 -7.55 -10.58
N LEU A 258 7.20 -7.97 -11.38
CA LEU A 258 6.15 -7.07 -11.86
C LEU A 258 5.23 -6.57 -10.72
N ALA A 259 4.96 -7.43 -9.73
CA ALA A 259 4.18 -7.06 -8.55
C ALA A 259 4.88 -6.01 -7.66
N MET A 260 6.20 -5.97 -7.67
CA MET A 260 6.97 -4.98 -6.90
C MET A 260 6.99 -3.59 -7.55
N LEU A 261 6.81 -3.49 -8.88
CA LEU A 261 6.97 -2.22 -9.60
C LEU A 261 6.01 -1.10 -9.12
N PRO A 262 4.67 -1.31 -9.00
CA PRO A 262 3.78 -0.21 -8.64
C PRO A 262 4.07 0.39 -7.24
N PRO A 263 4.29 -0.38 -6.15
CA PRO A 263 4.71 0.18 -4.88
C PRO A 263 6.03 0.97 -4.96
N VAL A 264 7.02 0.43 -5.67
CA VAL A 264 8.32 1.09 -5.85
C VAL A 264 8.14 2.42 -6.58
N LEU A 265 7.37 2.46 -7.66
CA LEU A 265 7.08 3.69 -8.42
C LEU A 265 6.36 4.74 -7.56
N VAL A 266 5.39 4.33 -6.74
CA VAL A 266 4.69 5.24 -5.82
C VAL A 266 5.65 5.81 -4.78
N VAL A 267 6.46 4.98 -4.14
CA VAL A 267 7.46 5.44 -3.16
C VAL A 267 8.46 6.39 -3.81
N MET A 268 9.04 6.03 -4.97
CA MET A 268 10.03 6.87 -5.66
C MET A 268 9.46 8.22 -6.12
N SER A 269 8.23 8.25 -6.60
CA SER A 269 7.57 9.47 -7.06
C SER A 269 7.23 10.42 -5.89
N MET A 270 6.93 9.87 -4.72
CA MET A 270 6.46 10.63 -3.56
C MET A 270 7.49 10.76 -2.45
N GLN A 271 8.69 10.18 -2.59
CA GLN A 271 9.71 10.14 -1.52
C GLN A 271 10.04 11.51 -0.92
N ARG A 272 10.10 12.58 -1.73
CA ARG A 272 10.41 13.93 -1.25
C ARG A 272 9.32 14.47 -0.31
N LEU A 273 8.05 14.23 -0.63
CA LEU A 273 6.90 14.65 0.20
C LEU A 273 6.77 13.76 1.43
N PHE A 274 6.98 12.45 1.26
CA PHE A 274 6.93 11.46 2.33
C PHE A 274 7.98 11.75 3.42
N VAL A 275 9.24 11.96 3.03
CA VAL A 275 10.33 12.27 3.98
C VAL A 275 10.08 13.58 4.72
N ARG A 276 9.61 14.63 4.04
CA ARG A 276 9.24 15.90 4.70
C ARG A 276 8.11 15.71 5.72
N GLY A 277 7.05 14.98 5.35
CA GLY A 277 5.91 14.75 6.25
C GLY A 277 6.25 13.95 7.50
N LEU A 278 7.25 13.08 7.45
CA LEU A 278 7.74 12.36 8.64
C LEU A 278 8.63 13.23 9.54
N VAL A 279 9.48 14.08 8.95
CA VAL A 279 10.43 14.92 9.71
C VAL A 279 9.75 16.16 10.32
N GLU A 280 8.74 16.73 9.66
CA GLU A 280 8.00 17.89 10.18
C GLU A 280 7.13 17.54 11.41
N THR A 281 6.84 16.26 11.64
CA THR A 281 6.07 15.79 12.82
C THR A 281 6.95 15.71 14.07
N GLU A 282 8.28 15.81 13.97
CA GLU A 282 9.23 15.74 15.09
C GLU A 282 9.70 17.12 15.60
N LYS A 283 9.23 18.21 15.06
CA LYS A 283 9.48 19.59 15.54
C LYS A 283 8.21 20.17 16.17
#